data_90cbc11f38a67b27807c4d892a6f94a2
#
_entry.id   90cbc11f38a67b27807c4d892a6f94a2
#
_cell.length_a   1.000
_cell.length_b   1.000
_cell.length_c   1.000
_cell.angle_alpha   90.00
_cell.angle_beta   90.00
_cell.angle_gamma   90.00
#
_symmetry.space_group_name_H-M   'P 1'
#
loop_
_entity.id
_entity.type
_entity.pdbx_description
1 polymer ?
#
loop_
_entity_poly.entity_id
_entity_poly.type
_entity_poly.pdbx_seq_one_letter_code
_entity_poly.pdbx_strand_id
1 'polypeptide(L)'
;MMNQTQQASYQRSRWLTLFGTVITQFALGSVYTWSLFNGQLSHKLSAPISQVAFSFGLLSLGLAIASSLAGKLQERFGVRRVTIGAGVLMAVGFLLTAQADNLMMLYFSAGLLVGLADGAGYLMTLSNCVKWFPERKGMISACAIGAYGLGSLGFKFICGALLASVSLEQTFMIWGVLAMSMIILGALLMRDAPLQENSSSQRGQQQARDYTLAQSVRMPQYWMLALMFLTACMSGLYVIGVAKDIGEGLVHLTTQTAASAVTVIAIANLSGRLVLGVLSDRMMRIRVISLAQIVSLIGMSVLLFTRMNESTFFLSLACVAFSFGGTITVFPSLVSDFFGLNNLTKNYGLLYLGFGIGSVLGSLVASLFGGFTVTFSLIMTLLVISLFLSLTIRLPQRTVAPAPVLQRH
;
A
#
# COMPACT_ATOMS: atom_id res chain seq x y z
N MET A 1 -28.83 2.42 25.56
CA MET A 1 -28.93 1.13 24.84
C MET A 1 -29.55 1.40 23.47
N MET A 2 -28.91 0.95 22.39
CA MET A 2 -29.48 1.09 21.04
C MET A 2 -30.71 0.20 20.91
N ASN A 3 -31.78 0.74 20.30
CA ASN A 3 -33.01 -0.02 20.02
C ASN A 3 -32.69 -1.12 18.97
N GLN A 4 -33.42 -2.25 18.96
CA GLN A 4 -33.17 -3.39 18.06
C GLN A 4 -33.10 -2.95 16.57
N THR A 5 -33.96 -2.02 16.15
CA THR A 5 -33.97 -1.47 14.79
C THR A 5 -32.69 -0.67 14.47
N GLN A 6 -32.17 0.09 15.44
CA GLN A 6 -30.92 0.84 15.28
C GLN A 6 -29.72 -0.12 15.22
N GLN A 7 -29.72 -1.20 15.99
CA GLN A 7 -28.68 -2.20 15.99
C GLN A 7 -28.64 -2.98 14.65
N ALA A 8 -29.81 -3.34 14.09
CA ALA A 8 -29.91 -3.97 12.77
C ALA A 8 -29.40 -3.03 11.66
N SER A 9 -29.78 -1.75 11.70
CA SER A 9 -29.30 -0.73 10.74
C SER A 9 -27.79 -0.51 10.82
N TYR A 10 -27.23 -0.48 12.05
CA TYR A 10 -25.79 -0.38 12.30
C TYR A 10 -25.04 -1.58 11.70
N GLN A 11 -25.48 -2.81 11.97
CA GLN A 11 -24.86 -4.02 11.44
C GLN A 11 -24.93 -4.06 9.90
N ARG A 12 -26.07 -3.70 9.31
CA ARG A 12 -26.20 -3.62 7.85
C ARG A 12 -25.22 -2.61 7.25
N SER A 13 -25.12 -1.41 7.80
CA SER A 13 -24.21 -0.36 7.31
C SER A 13 -22.75 -0.78 7.41
N ARG A 14 -22.37 -1.47 8.48
CA ARG A 14 -21.06 -2.00 8.74
C ARG A 14 -20.61 -3.00 7.65
N TRP A 15 -21.44 -4.00 7.36
CA TRP A 15 -21.14 -5.02 6.35
C TRP A 15 -21.19 -4.46 4.92
N LEU A 16 -22.11 -3.54 4.62
CA LEU A 16 -22.14 -2.85 3.33
C LEU A 16 -20.89 -2.01 3.12
N THR A 17 -20.41 -1.33 4.16
CA THR A 17 -19.14 -0.56 4.09
C THR A 17 -17.94 -1.48 3.85
N LEU A 18 -17.88 -2.64 4.50
CA LEU A 18 -16.82 -3.62 4.23
C LEU A 18 -16.87 -4.10 2.77
N PHE A 19 -18.03 -4.49 2.28
CA PHE A 19 -18.20 -4.97 0.90
C PHE A 19 -17.84 -3.88 -0.12
N GLY A 20 -18.32 -2.65 0.11
CA GLY A 20 -17.96 -1.49 -0.72
C GLY A 20 -16.46 -1.21 -0.71
N THR A 21 -15.81 -1.33 0.46
CA THR A 21 -14.35 -1.19 0.59
C THR A 21 -13.62 -2.27 -0.20
N VAL A 22 -14.06 -3.53 -0.13
CA VAL A 22 -13.45 -4.65 -0.88
C VAL A 22 -13.52 -4.41 -2.39
N ILE A 23 -14.68 -4.01 -2.92
CA ILE A 23 -14.83 -3.69 -4.35
C ILE A 23 -13.91 -2.53 -4.76
N THR A 24 -13.90 -1.46 -3.97
CA THR A 24 -13.05 -0.29 -4.25
C THR A 24 -11.56 -0.65 -4.21
N GLN A 25 -11.13 -1.37 -3.19
CA GLN A 25 -9.74 -1.79 -3.03
C GLN A 25 -9.30 -2.73 -4.17
N PHE A 26 -10.19 -3.62 -4.63
CA PHE A 26 -9.91 -4.48 -5.79
C PHE A 26 -9.66 -3.65 -7.05
N ALA A 27 -10.49 -2.64 -7.32
CA ALA A 27 -10.31 -1.77 -8.48
C ALA A 27 -9.02 -0.91 -8.38
N LEU A 28 -8.75 -0.33 -7.20
CA LEU A 28 -7.52 0.45 -6.95
C LEU A 28 -6.27 -0.41 -7.09
N GLY A 29 -6.28 -1.65 -6.60
CA GLY A 29 -5.16 -2.58 -6.70
C GLY A 29 -4.76 -2.96 -8.11
N SER A 30 -5.59 -2.66 -9.12
CA SER A 30 -5.28 -2.89 -10.53
C SER A 30 -4.00 -2.19 -10.98
N VAL A 31 -3.59 -1.08 -10.37
CA VAL A 31 -2.35 -0.35 -10.71
C VAL A 31 -1.08 -1.19 -10.56
N TYR A 32 -1.11 -2.26 -9.75
CA TYR A 32 0.04 -3.17 -9.62
C TYR A 32 0.27 -4.08 -10.84
N THR A 33 -0.60 -4.02 -11.85
CA THR A 33 -0.36 -4.66 -13.15
C THR A 33 0.52 -3.82 -14.08
N TRP A 34 0.97 -2.65 -13.63
CA TRP A 34 1.68 -1.64 -14.45
C TRP A 34 2.86 -2.19 -15.24
N SER A 35 3.65 -3.11 -14.67
CA SER A 35 4.81 -3.69 -15.34
C SER A 35 4.48 -4.42 -16.66
N LEU A 36 3.22 -4.82 -16.87
CA LEU A 36 2.80 -5.42 -18.15
C LEU A 36 2.83 -4.44 -19.31
N PHE A 37 2.76 -3.13 -19.04
CA PHE A 37 2.66 -2.09 -20.03
C PHE A 37 3.99 -1.42 -20.37
N ASN A 38 5.03 -1.60 -19.54
CA ASN A 38 6.33 -0.94 -19.71
C ASN A 38 6.91 -1.12 -21.11
N GLY A 39 6.92 -2.35 -21.64
CA GLY A 39 7.48 -2.63 -22.97
C GLY A 39 6.71 -1.96 -24.11
N GLN A 40 5.38 -2.02 -24.08
CA GLN A 40 4.54 -1.40 -25.13
C GLN A 40 4.59 0.13 -25.07
N LEU A 41 4.60 0.71 -23.87
CA LEU A 41 4.77 2.16 -23.68
C LEU A 41 6.17 2.61 -24.10
N SER A 42 7.21 1.83 -23.81
CA SER A 42 8.59 2.09 -24.25
C SER A 42 8.67 2.16 -25.78
N HIS A 43 8.04 1.22 -26.46
CA HIS A 43 7.96 1.22 -27.92
C HIS A 43 7.16 2.41 -28.47
N LYS A 44 5.96 2.68 -27.91
CA LYS A 44 5.08 3.79 -28.31
C LYS A 44 5.77 5.16 -28.15
N LEU A 45 6.45 5.37 -27.03
CA LEU A 45 7.09 6.65 -26.69
C LEU A 45 8.54 6.77 -27.17
N SER A 46 9.09 5.72 -27.80
CA SER A 46 10.50 5.63 -28.20
C SER A 46 11.45 6.00 -27.04
N ALA A 47 11.13 5.51 -25.83
CA ALA A 47 11.84 5.84 -24.61
C ALA A 47 12.36 4.57 -23.90
N PRO A 48 13.48 4.64 -23.17
CA PRO A 48 13.98 3.51 -22.40
C PRO A 48 12.95 2.97 -21.39
N ILE A 49 12.90 1.64 -21.23
CA ILE A 49 11.99 0.98 -20.28
C ILE A 49 12.14 1.54 -18.85
N SER A 50 13.37 1.86 -18.42
CA SER A 50 13.65 2.46 -17.11
C SER A 50 12.95 3.80 -16.90
N GLN A 51 12.87 4.63 -17.93
CA GLN A 51 12.16 5.91 -17.88
C GLN A 51 10.63 5.70 -17.86
N VAL A 52 10.13 4.72 -18.62
CA VAL A 52 8.70 4.36 -18.57
C VAL A 52 8.34 3.78 -17.21
N ALA A 53 9.13 2.85 -16.68
CA ALA A 53 8.92 2.25 -15.36
C ALA A 53 8.96 3.27 -14.21
N PHE A 54 9.70 4.38 -14.37
CA PHE A 54 9.71 5.48 -13.40
C PHE A 54 8.33 6.11 -13.18
N SER A 55 7.41 6.02 -14.17
CA SER A 55 6.01 6.44 -14.00
C SER A 55 5.31 5.71 -12.87
N PHE A 56 5.63 4.42 -12.62
CA PHE A 56 5.11 3.68 -11.45
C PHE A 56 5.67 4.21 -10.11
N GLY A 57 6.92 4.64 -10.10
CA GLY A 57 7.48 5.34 -8.95
C GLY A 57 6.73 6.63 -8.62
N LEU A 58 6.43 7.44 -9.64
CA LEU A 58 5.62 8.66 -9.51
C LEU A 58 4.18 8.36 -9.09
N LEU A 59 3.56 7.29 -9.63
CA LEU A 59 2.24 6.81 -9.23
C LEU A 59 2.23 6.50 -7.72
N SER A 60 3.22 5.75 -7.26
CA SER A 60 3.35 5.41 -5.84
C SER A 60 3.58 6.64 -4.96
N LEU A 61 4.30 7.64 -5.45
CA LEU A 61 4.49 8.91 -4.75
C LEU A 61 3.19 9.71 -4.69
N GLY A 62 2.46 9.81 -5.80
CA GLY A 62 1.13 10.45 -5.87
C GLY A 62 0.15 9.78 -4.89
N LEU A 63 0.14 8.45 -4.87
CA LEU A 63 -0.65 7.64 -3.93
C LEU A 63 -0.29 8.00 -2.47
N ALA A 64 0.97 8.08 -2.14
CA ALA A 64 1.41 8.39 -0.78
C ALA A 64 1.04 9.82 -0.36
N ILE A 65 1.19 10.80 -1.26
CA ILE A 65 0.80 12.20 -1.02
C ILE A 65 -0.71 12.28 -0.75
N ALA A 66 -1.54 11.71 -1.62
CA ALA A 66 -2.99 11.75 -1.45
C ALA A 66 -3.44 10.99 -0.18
N SER A 67 -2.80 9.85 0.12
CA SER A 67 -3.04 9.10 1.36
C SER A 67 -2.72 9.93 2.61
N SER A 68 -1.65 10.73 2.59
CA SER A 68 -1.32 11.60 3.73
C SER A 68 -2.39 12.67 4.01
N LEU A 69 -3.16 13.05 2.99
CA LEU A 69 -4.26 14.01 3.06
C LEU A 69 -5.63 13.36 3.31
N ALA A 70 -5.71 12.03 3.25
CA ALA A 70 -6.98 11.28 3.31
C ALA A 70 -7.83 11.63 4.55
N GLY A 71 -7.20 11.82 5.72
CA GLY A 71 -7.91 12.21 6.94
C GLY A 71 -8.61 13.56 6.81
N LYS A 72 -7.93 14.58 6.26
CA LYS A 72 -8.52 15.92 6.04
C LYS A 72 -9.63 15.89 4.98
N LEU A 73 -9.44 15.10 3.93
CA LEU A 73 -10.44 14.93 2.88
C LEU A 73 -11.70 14.25 3.43
N GLN A 74 -11.55 13.22 4.27
CA GLN A 74 -12.66 12.53 4.91
C GLN A 74 -13.44 13.46 5.84
N GLU A 75 -12.75 14.24 6.69
CA GLU A 75 -13.38 15.19 7.61
C GLU A 75 -14.20 16.25 6.87
N ARG A 76 -13.74 16.71 5.70
CA ARG A 76 -14.39 17.79 4.95
C ARG A 76 -15.52 17.31 4.02
N PHE A 77 -15.35 16.16 3.36
CA PHE A 77 -16.23 15.73 2.28
C PHE A 77 -16.93 14.38 2.54
N GLY A 78 -16.47 13.62 3.55
CA GLY A 78 -16.93 12.27 3.84
C GLY A 78 -16.36 11.21 2.89
N VAL A 79 -16.40 9.93 3.33
CA VAL A 79 -15.78 8.80 2.60
C VAL A 79 -16.38 8.63 1.21
N ARG A 80 -17.71 8.71 1.08
CA ARG A 80 -18.41 8.42 -0.18
C ARG A 80 -18.02 9.39 -1.31
N ARG A 81 -18.08 10.72 -1.04
CA ARG A 81 -17.82 11.73 -2.08
C ARG A 81 -16.37 11.69 -2.54
N VAL A 82 -15.43 11.54 -1.61
CA VAL A 82 -14.01 11.48 -1.97
C VAL A 82 -13.70 10.20 -2.77
N THR A 83 -14.29 9.07 -2.40
CA THR A 83 -14.09 7.81 -3.15
C THR A 83 -14.68 7.91 -4.57
N ILE A 84 -15.85 8.53 -4.75
CA ILE A 84 -16.41 8.80 -6.09
C ILE A 84 -15.45 9.70 -6.89
N GLY A 85 -14.97 10.79 -6.29
CA GLY A 85 -13.99 11.68 -6.92
C GLY A 85 -12.70 10.98 -7.32
N ALA A 86 -12.21 10.07 -6.48
CA ALA A 86 -11.05 9.23 -6.78
C ALA A 86 -11.31 8.33 -8.01
N GLY A 87 -12.47 7.69 -8.10
CA GLY A 87 -12.84 6.88 -9.28
C GLY A 87 -12.86 7.70 -10.58
N VAL A 88 -13.47 8.88 -10.55
CA VAL A 88 -13.49 9.79 -11.71
C VAL A 88 -12.08 10.25 -12.08
N LEU A 89 -11.27 10.67 -11.10
CA LEU A 89 -9.90 11.11 -11.34
C LEU A 89 -9.02 9.98 -11.91
N MET A 90 -9.21 8.74 -11.46
CA MET A 90 -8.51 7.57 -11.99
C MET A 90 -8.86 7.33 -13.47
N ALA A 91 -10.14 7.41 -13.83
CA ALA A 91 -10.58 7.28 -15.21
C ALA A 91 -9.99 8.38 -16.11
N VAL A 92 -10.01 9.64 -15.65
CA VAL A 92 -9.38 10.76 -16.37
C VAL A 92 -7.89 10.52 -16.54
N GLY A 93 -7.18 10.06 -15.50
CA GLY A 93 -5.77 9.71 -15.57
C GLY A 93 -5.48 8.64 -16.63
N PHE A 94 -6.25 7.55 -16.69
CA PHE A 94 -6.09 6.52 -17.71
C PHE A 94 -6.47 6.98 -19.12
N LEU A 95 -7.51 7.81 -19.26
CA LEU A 95 -7.87 8.41 -20.55
C LEU A 95 -6.74 9.29 -21.10
N LEU A 96 -6.12 10.10 -20.26
CA LEU A 96 -4.96 10.91 -20.65
C LEU A 96 -3.72 10.04 -20.92
N THR A 97 -3.53 8.95 -20.17
CA THR A 97 -2.44 7.99 -20.42
C THR A 97 -2.60 7.30 -21.79
N ALA A 98 -3.83 6.99 -22.19
CA ALA A 98 -4.13 6.45 -23.51
C ALA A 98 -3.65 7.39 -24.64
N GLN A 99 -3.73 8.69 -24.44
CA GLN A 99 -3.35 9.73 -25.39
C GLN A 99 -1.90 10.20 -25.23
N ALA A 100 -1.15 9.63 -24.27
CA ALA A 100 0.23 10.06 -24.04
C ALA A 100 1.12 9.74 -25.24
N ASP A 101 1.81 10.77 -25.74
CA ASP A 101 2.76 10.76 -26.88
C ASP A 101 4.19 11.09 -26.44
N ASN A 102 4.39 11.43 -25.17
CA ASN A 102 5.68 11.72 -24.58
C ASN A 102 5.75 11.32 -23.09
N LEU A 103 6.97 11.22 -22.55
CA LEU A 103 7.20 10.82 -21.17
C LEU A 103 6.60 11.80 -20.15
N MET A 104 6.61 13.10 -20.43
CA MET A 104 6.10 14.11 -19.50
C MET A 104 4.59 13.93 -19.31
N MET A 105 3.85 13.68 -20.40
CA MET A 105 2.42 13.40 -20.32
C MET A 105 2.14 12.09 -19.61
N LEU A 106 2.96 11.04 -19.83
CA LEU A 106 2.86 9.78 -19.10
C LEU A 106 3.08 9.98 -17.59
N TYR A 107 4.09 10.75 -17.19
CA TYR A 107 4.39 11.03 -15.79
C TYR A 107 3.28 11.83 -15.11
N PHE A 108 2.70 12.79 -15.82
CA PHE A 108 1.58 13.56 -15.30
C PHE A 108 0.31 12.71 -15.19
N SER A 109 -0.07 11.99 -16.24
CA SER A 109 -1.34 11.27 -16.29
C SER A 109 -1.30 9.97 -15.46
N ALA A 110 -0.42 9.04 -15.82
CA ALA A 110 -0.30 7.77 -15.11
C ALA A 110 0.43 7.90 -13.77
N GLY A 111 1.48 8.71 -13.73
CA GLY A 111 2.22 8.92 -12.49
C GLY A 111 1.40 9.73 -11.49
N LEU A 112 1.16 11.01 -11.76
CA LEU A 112 0.57 11.91 -10.77
C LEU A 112 -0.95 11.70 -10.61
N LEU A 113 -1.73 11.79 -11.69
CA LEU A 113 -3.20 11.78 -11.57
C LEU A 113 -3.74 10.44 -11.09
N VAL A 114 -3.30 9.32 -11.70
CA VAL A 114 -3.71 7.98 -11.25
C VAL A 114 -3.22 7.71 -9.84
N GLY A 115 -1.99 8.12 -9.50
CA GLY A 115 -1.46 7.98 -8.14
C GLY A 115 -2.26 8.75 -7.09
N LEU A 116 -2.60 10.02 -7.35
CA LEU A 116 -3.44 10.82 -6.45
C LEU A 116 -4.84 10.21 -6.27
N ALA A 117 -5.43 9.71 -7.35
CA ALA A 117 -6.73 9.03 -7.32
C ALA A 117 -6.67 7.77 -6.44
N ASP A 118 -5.66 6.94 -6.68
CA ASP A 118 -5.46 5.71 -5.93
C ASP A 118 -5.27 6.00 -4.43
N GLY A 119 -4.39 6.92 -4.06
CA GLY A 119 -4.11 7.26 -2.68
C GLY A 119 -5.30 7.86 -1.93
N ALA A 120 -6.10 8.72 -2.60
CA ALA A 120 -7.31 9.28 -2.01
C ALA A 120 -8.34 8.18 -1.67
N GLY A 121 -8.49 7.18 -2.55
CA GLY A 121 -9.38 6.03 -2.32
C GLY A 121 -8.82 5.04 -1.31
N TYR A 122 -7.54 4.68 -1.42
CA TYR A 122 -6.92 3.59 -0.68
C TYR A 122 -6.97 3.79 0.85
N LEU A 123 -6.27 4.79 1.37
CA LEU A 123 -6.13 4.94 2.82
C LEU A 123 -7.44 5.33 3.51
N MET A 124 -8.26 6.13 2.85
CA MET A 124 -9.54 6.56 3.40
C MET A 124 -10.49 5.38 3.57
N THR A 125 -10.69 4.57 2.53
CA THR A 125 -11.63 3.45 2.59
C THR A 125 -11.15 2.39 3.57
N LEU A 126 -9.83 2.12 3.60
CA LEU A 126 -9.21 1.23 4.58
C LEU A 126 -9.43 1.72 6.02
N SER A 127 -9.04 2.96 6.32
CA SER A 127 -9.15 3.50 7.69
C SER A 127 -10.60 3.63 8.15
N ASN A 128 -11.50 4.04 7.26
CA ASN A 128 -12.93 4.08 7.55
C ASN A 128 -13.49 2.69 7.87
N CYS A 129 -13.12 1.68 7.08
CA CYS A 129 -13.56 0.30 7.29
C CYS A 129 -13.07 -0.25 8.62
N VAL A 130 -11.80 -0.03 8.97
CA VAL A 130 -11.21 -0.46 10.25
C VAL A 130 -11.94 0.16 11.45
N LYS A 131 -12.36 1.43 11.34
CA LYS A 131 -13.15 2.10 12.41
C LYS A 131 -14.52 1.47 12.65
N TRP A 132 -15.13 0.86 11.63
CA TRP A 132 -16.39 0.11 11.77
C TRP A 132 -16.24 -1.21 12.53
N PHE A 133 -15.01 -1.77 12.61
CA PHE A 133 -14.72 -3.08 13.21
C PHE A 133 -13.58 -3.01 14.24
N PRO A 134 -13.75 -2.25 15.33
CA PRO A 134 -12.69 -2.03 16.31
C PRO A 134 -12.23 -3.32 17.00
N GLU A 135 -13.08 -4.35 17.05
CA GLU A 135 -12.80 -5.65 17.66
C GLU A 135 -11.95 -6.59 16.77
N ARG A 136 -11.85 -6.33 15.45
CA ARG A 136 -11.18 -7.22 14.48
C ARG A 136 -10.35 -6.44 13.46
N LYS A 137 -9.60 -5.45 13.91
CA LYS A 137 -8.85 -4.51 13.05
C LYS A 137 -7.89 -5.20 12.08
N GLY A 138 -7.13 -6.18 12.56
CA GLY A 138 -6.15 -6.92 11.76
C GLY A 138 -6.81 -7.70 10.63
N MET A 139 -7.87 -8.46 10.94
CA MET A 139 -8.62 -9.23 9.94
C MET A 139 -9.28 -8.32 8.89
N ILE A 140 -9.88 -7.21 9.31
CA ILE A 140 -10.55 -6.28 8.39
C ILE A 140 -9.52 -5.56 7.49
N SER A 141 -8.38 -5.16 8.06
CA SER A 141 -7.27 -4.64 7.26
C SER A 141 -6.77 -5.68 6.25
N ALA A 142 -6.61 -6.94 6.67
CA ALA A 142 -6.19 -8.02 5.79
C ALA A 142 -7.20 -8.27 4.65
N CYS A 143 -8.51 -8.22 4.93
CA CYS A 143 -9.54 -8.34 3.90
C CYS A 143 -9.50 -7.18 2.91
N ALA A 144 -9.46 -5.92 3.40
CA ALA A 144 -9.44 -4.74 2.54
C ALA A 144 -8.17 -4.67 1.69
N ILE A 145 -7.01 -4.79 2.32
CA ILE A 145 -5.71 -4.72 1.63
C ILE A 145 -5.48 -6.00 0.81
N GLY A 146 -6.02 -7.15 1.22
CA GLY A 146 -6.04 -8.38 0.45
C GLY A 146 -6.81 -8.23 -0.86
N ALA A 147 -7.96 -7.54 -0.84
CA ALA A 147 -8.72 -7.21 -2.04
C ALA A 147 -7.90 -6.35 -3.01
N TYR A 148 -7.11 -5.40 -2.52
CA TYR A 148 -6.17 -4.63 -3.34
C TYR A 148 -5.15 -5.54 -4.05
N GLY A 149 -4.57 -6.50 -3.33
CA GLY A 149 -3.69 -7.52 -3.91
C GLY A 149 -4.37 -8.41 -4.97
N LEU A 150 -5.61 -8.85 -4.71
CA LEU A 150 -6.42 -9.60 -5.66
C LEU A 150 -6.76 -8.77 -6.91
N GLY A 151 -6.89 -7.46 -6.77
CA GLY A 151 -7.10 -6.54 -7.89
C GLY A 151 -5.97 -6.62 -8.90
N SER A 152 -4.72 -6.66 -8.46
CA SER A 152 -3.58 -6.81 -9.36
C SER A 152 -3.65 -8.14 -10.15
N LEU A 153 -4.00 -9.23 -9.50
CA LEU A 153 -4.15 -10.52 -10.16
C LEU A 153 -5.33 -10.53 -11.14
N GLY A 154 -6.49 -10.04 -10.74
CA GLY A 154 -7.67 -9.97 -11.60
C GLY A 154 -7.43 -9.11 -12.83
N PHE A 155 -6.89 -7.91 -12.65
CA PHE A 155 -6.61 -7.01 -13.76
C PHE A 155 -5.44 -7.46 -14.64
N LYS A 156 -4.50 -8.28 -14.14
CA LYS A 156 -3.52 -8.94 -15.02
C LYS A 156 -4.21 -9.74 -16.12
N PHE A 157 -5.23 -10.53 -15.79
CA PHE A 157 -5.96 -11.31 -16.79
C PHE A 157 -6.83 -10.43 -17.68
N ILE A 158 -7.53 -9.44 -17.10
CA ILE A 158 -8.37 -8.50 -17.84
C ILE A 158 -7.52 -7.69 -18.83
N CYS A 159 -6.46 -7.03 -18.35
CA CYS A 159 -5.59 -6.21 -19.19
C CYS A 159 -4.80 -7.07 -20.21
N GLY A 160 -4.39 -8.27 -19.82
CA GLY A 160 -3.72 -9.21 -20.75
C GLY A 160 -4.63 -9.62 -21.90
N ALA A 161 -5.91 -9.93 -21.62
CA ALA A 161 -6.91 -10.24 -22.65
C ALA A 161 -7.23 -9.03 -23.54
N LEU A 162 -7.32 -7.83 -22.95
CA LEU A 162 -7.54 -6.60 -23.71
C LEU A 162 -6.35 -6.30 -24.63
N LEU A 163 -5.12 -6.39 -24.16
CA LEU A 163 -3.91 -6.17 -24.97
C LEU A 163 -3.77 -7.17 -26.13
N ALA A 164 -4.39 -8.34 -26.02
CA ALA A 164 -4.42 -9.33 -27.09
C ALA A 164 -5.52 -9.07 -28.13
N SER A 165 -6.55 -8.28 -27.81
CA SER A 165 -7.75 -8.09 -28.63
C SER A 165 -7.97 -6.67 -29.13
N VAL A 166 -7.44 -5.65 -28.42
CA VAL A 166 -7.61 -4.24 -28.76
C VAL A 166 -6.28 -3.48 -28.64
N SER A 167 -6.25 -2.20 -29.05
CA SER A 167 -5.04 -1.38 -28.94
C SER A 167 -4.67 -1.04 -27.49
N LEU A 168 -3.43 -0.58 -27.31
CA LEU A 168 -2.94 -0.10 -26.02
C LEU A 168 -3.81 1.04 -25.47
N GLU A 169 -4.19 1.98 -26.34
CA GLU A 169 -5.04 3.12 -26.00
C GLU A 169 -6.42 2.67 -25.53
N GLN A 170 -7.04 1.77 -26.29
CA GLN A 170 -8.36 1.22 -25.94
C GLN A 170 -8.28 0.43 -24.61
N THR A 171 -7.18 -0.27 -24.36
CA THR A 171 -6.96 -0.98 -23.10
C THR A 171 -6.99 -0.02 -21.91
N PHE A 172 -6.27 1.11 -21.97
CA PHE A 172 -6.29 2.13 -20.92
C PHE A 172 -7.68 2.76 -20.74
N MET A 173 -8.42 3.04 -21.83
CA MET A 173 -9.77 3.59 -21.75
C MET A 173 -10.74 2.60 -21.07
N ILE A 174 -10.73 1.34 -21.45
CA ILE A 174 -11.59 0.30 -20.88
C ILE A 174 -11.22 0.09 -19.40
N TRP A 175 -9.92 0.02 -19.09
CA TRP A 175 -9.45 -0.11 -17.71
C TRP A 175 -9.94 1.06 -16.84
N GLY A 176 -9.79 2.31 -17.32
CA GLY A 176 -10.25 3.50 -16.60
C GLY A 176 -11.76 3.47 -16.31
N VAL A 177 -12.60 3.14 -17.31
CA VAL A 177 -14.04 3.07 -17.16
C VAL A 177 -14.46 1.94 -16.22
N LEU A 178 -13.83 0.77 -16.33
CA LEU A 178 -14.11 -0.38 -15.47
C LEU A 178 -13.74 -0.07 -14.01
N ALA A 179 -12.54 0.46 -13.77
CA ALA A 179 -12.10 0.83 -12.44
C ALA A 179 -13.01 1.90 -11.81
N MET A 180 -13.35 2.96 -12.57
CA MET A 180 -14.28 3.99 -12.13
C MET A 180 -15.63 3.40 -11.72
N SER A 181 -16.20 2.55 -12.56
CA SER A 181 -17.51 1.92 -12.30
C SER A 181 -17.50 1.11 -11.00
N MET A 182 -16.46 0.32 -10.78
CA MET A 182 -16.28 -0.47 -9.55
C MET A 182 -16.09 0.42 -8.32
N ILE A 183 -15.29 1.47 -8.43
CA ILE A 183 -15.03 2.42 -7.33
C ILE A 183 -16.31 3.16 -6.95
N ILE A 184 -17.10 3.62 -7.92
CA ILE A 184 -18.38 4.30 -7.67
C ILE A 184 -19.37 3.34 -7.02
N LEU A 185 -19.52 2.11 -7.53
CA LEU A 185 -20.36 1.09 -6.91
C LEU A 185 -19.98 0.82 -5.46
N GLY A 186 -18.68 0.66 -5.19
CA GLY A 186 -18.16 0.50 -3.84
C GLY A 186 -18.45 1.70 -2.95
N ALA A 187 -18.26 2.92 -3.46
CA ALA A 187 -18.51 4.16 -2.72
C ALA A 187 -19.97 4.35 -2.31
N LEU A 188 -20.92 3.94 -3.19
CA LEU A 188 -22.36 4.03 -2.89
C LEU A 188 -22.77 3.14 -1.70
N LEU A 189 -22.07 2.05 -1.46
CA LEU A 189 -22.29 1.14 -0.33
C LEU A 189 -21.66 1.63 0.98
N MET A 190 -20.68 2.52 0.91
CA MET A 190 -19.93 2.99 2.09
C MET A 190 -20.69 4.08 2.85
N ARG A 191 -20.46 4.08 4.17
CA ARG A 191 -20.83 5.16 5.08
C ARG A 191 -19.65 5.51 5.97
N ASP A 192 -19.58 6.77 6.41
CA ASP A 192 -18.62 7.18 7.43
C ASP A 192 -18.88 6.43 8.73
N ALA A 193 -17.79 5.97 9.36
CA ALA A 193 -17.88 5.30 10.64
C ALA A 193 -18.36 6.30 11.71
N PRO A 194 -19.29 5.90 12.58
CA PRO A 194 -19.72 6.75 13.70
C PRO A 194 -18.52 7.07 14.59
N LEU A 195 -18.49 8.30 15.10
CA LEU A 195 -17.52 8.68 16.12
C LEU A 195 -17.71 7.76 17.32
N GLN A 196 -16.67 7.07 17.75
CA GLN A 196 -16.73 6.27 18.96
C GLN A 196 -16.81 7.23 20.16
N GLU A 197 -18.00 7.41 20.70
CA GLU A 197 -18.18 7.94 22.06
C GLU A 197 -17.64 6.88 23.03
N ASN A 198 -16.41 7.08 23.49
CA ASN A 198 -15.80 6.21 24.48
C ASN A 198 -16.59 6.29 25.78
N SER A 199 -17.15 5.16 26.22
CA SER A 199 -17.71 5.01 27.56
C SER A 199 -16.65 5.44 28.59
N SER A 200 -17.04 6.24 29.55
CA SER A 200 -16.21 6.99 30.50
C SER A 200 -15.18 6.16 31.29
N SER A 201 -15.38 4.85 31.44
CA SER A 201 -14.47 3.95 32.15
C SER A 201 -13.23 3.49 31.36
N GLN A 202 -13.24 3.54 30.01
CA GLN A 202 -12.06 3.23 29.16
C GLN A 202 -11.26 4.49 28.77
N ARG A 203 -11.81 5.68 28.96
CA ARG A 203 -11.18 6.96 28.63
C ARG A 203 -9.80 7.15 29.26
N GLY A 204 -9.63 6.79 30.54
CA GLY A 204 -8.39 7.04 31.28
C GLY A 204 -7.18 6.24 30.75
N GLN A 205 -7.37 5.01 30.31
CA GLN A 205 -6.27 4.17 29.84
C GLN A 205 -5.96 4.33 28.35
N GLN A 206 -6.97 4.62 27.51
CA GLN A 206 -6.78 4.86 26.08
C GLN A 206 -6.29 6.28 25.77
N GLN A 207 -6.80 7.31 26.46
CA GLN A 207 -6.29 8.68 26.30
C GLN A 207 -4.81 8.84 26.69
N ALA A 208 -4.32 8.00 27.60
CA ALA A 208 -2.90 8.02 28.01
C ALA A 208 -1.91 7.51 26.95
N ARG A 209 -2.38 6.99 25.81
CA ARG A 209 -1.54 6.45 24.71
C ARG A 209 -1.74 7.15 23.37
N ASP A 210 -2.62 8.14 23.27
CA ASP A 210 -2.91 8.83 22.01
C ASP A 210 -1.97 10.03 21.81
N TYR A 211 -0.90 9.81 21.07
CA TYR A 211 0.02 10.86 20.67
C TYR A 211 -0.52 11.60 19.42
N THR A 212 -0.52 12.92 19.46
CA THR A 212 -0.76 13.73 18.27
C THR A 212 0.40 13.57 17.28
N LEU A 213 0.18 13.90 16.00
CA LEU A 213 1.24 13.86 15.00
C LEU A 213 2.46 14.69 15.43
N ALA A 214 2.24 15.90 15.97
CA ALA A 214 3.33 16.77 16.45
C ALA A 214 4.14 16.17 17.60
N GLN A 215 3.53 15.37 18.45
CA GLN A 215 4.22 14.61 19.51
C GLN A 215 4.96 13.40 18.94
N SER A 216 4.30 12.65 18.06
CA SER A 216 4.87 11.44 17.44
C SER A 216 6.15 11.73 16.67
N VAL A 217 6.18 12.76 15.84
CA VAL A 217 7.36 13.12 15.02
C VAL A 217 8.57 13.59 15.84
N ARG A 218 8.38 13.93 17.12
CA ARG A 218 9.48 14.27 18.04
C ARG A 218 10.11 13.04 18.68
N MET A 219 9.50 11.86 18.52
CA MET A 219 9.97 10.61 19.12
C MET A 219 10.89 9.86 18.15
N PRO A 220 12.05 9.34 18.60
CA PRO A 220 12.94 8.55 17.73
C PRO A 220 12.25 7.30 17.18
N GLN A 221 11.33 6.69 17.93
CA GLN A 221 10.56 5.53 17.49
C GLN A 221 9.77 5.80 16.20
N TYR A 222 9.28 7.03 16.01
CA TYR A 222 8.55 7.42 14.81
C TYR A 222 9.45 7.30 13.56
N TRP A 223 10.67 7.81 13.65
CA TRP A 223 11.62 7.78 12.55
C TRP A 223 12.20 6.38 12.31
N MET A 224 12.36 5.60 13.37
CA MET A 224 12.71 4.18 13.23
C MET A 224 11.64 3.42 12.44
N LEU A 225 10.35 3.59 12.78
CA LEU A 225 9.24 3.01 12.03
C LEU A 225 9.17 3.57 10.60
N ALA A 226 9.42 4.87 10.40
CA ALA A 226 9.44 5.49 9.08
C ALA A 226 10.52 4.86 8.17
N LEU A 227 11.73 4.65 8.69
CA LEU A 227 12.81 4.01 7.94
C LEU A 227 12.50 2.54 7.63
N MET A 228 11.95 1.80 8.60
CA MET A 228 11.54 0.41 8.40
C MET A 228 10.46 0.29 7.32
N PHE A 229 9.47 1.19 7.33
CA PHE A 229 8.41 1.22 6.34
C PHE A 229 8.92 1.60 4.95
N LEU A 230 9.74 2.66 4.87
CA LEU A 230 10.39 3.10 3.63
C LEU A 230 11.20 1.97 3.00
N THR A 231 12.00 1.26 3.80
CA THR A 231 12.84 0.14 3.33
C THR A 231 12.00 -0.99 2.75
N ALA A 232 10.94 -1.38 3.44
CA ALA A 232 10.02 -2.43 2.96
C ALA A 232 9.33 -2.00 1.66
N CYS A 233 8.90 -0.73 1.56
CA CYS A 233 8.28 -0.17 0.37
C CYS A 233 9.25 -0.07 -0.80
N MET A 234 10.49 0.40 -0.56
CA MET A 234 11.53 0.44 -1.59
C MET A 234 11.78 -0.95 -2.17
N SER A 235 11.93 -1.95 -1.31
CA SER A 235 12.16 -3.34 -1.72
C SER A 235 10.99 -3.90 -2.56
N GLY A 236 9.76 -3.83 -2.01
CA GLY A 236 8.60 -4.43 -2.65
C GLY A 236 8.16 -3.70 -3.91
N LEU A 237 8.06 -2.37 -3.87
CA LEU A 237 7.55 -1.58 -4.99
C LEU A 237 8.53 -1.54 -6.16
N TYR A 238 9.83 -1.50 -5.90
CA TYR A 238 10.83 -1.61 -6.97
C TYR A 238 10.69 -2.95 -7.70
N VAL A 239 10.66 -4.06 -6.96
CA VAL A 239 10.49 -5.39 -7.56
C VAL A 239 9.17 -5.52 -8.30
N ILE A 240 8.05 -5.02 -7.76
CA ILE A 240 6.75 -5.03 -8.43
C ILE A 240 6.79 -4.23 -9.74
N GLY A 241 7.41 -3.05 -9.71
CA GLY A 241 7.46 -2.14 -10.85
C GLY A 241 8.28 -2.65 -12.04
N VAL A 242 9.30 -3.48 -11.79
CA VAL A 242 10.23 -3.98 -12.82
C VAL A 242 10.37 -5.51 -12.85
N ALA A 243 9.41 -6.24 -12.30
CA ALA A 243 9.49 -7.70 -12.15
C ALA A 243 9.73 -8.43 -13.47
N LYS A 244 8.98 -8.07 -14.52
CA LYS A 244 9.11 -8.65 -15.86
C LYS A 244 10.47 -8.31 -16.45
N ASP A 245 10.89 -7.04 -16.30
CA ASP A 245 12.14 -6.54 -16.87
C ASP A 245 13.37 -7.21 -16.22
N ILE A 246 13.31 -7.54 -14.92
CA ILE A 246 14.32 -8.35 -14.22
C ILE A 246 14.40 -9.76 -14.83
N GLY A 247 13.25 -10.39 -15.08
CA GLY A 247 13.18 -11.73 -15.66
C GLY A 247 13.79 -11.77 -17.07
N GLU A 248 13.47 -10.80 -17.92
CA GLU A 248 14.02 -10.71 -19.28
C GLU A 248 15.50 -10.28 -19.29
N GLY A 249 15.85 -9.26 -18.53
CA GLY A 249 17.19 -8.65 -18.58
C GLY A 249 18.26 -9.36 -17.75
N LEU A 250 17.92 -9.93 -16.59
CA LEU A 250 18.89 -10.56 -15.68
C LEU A 250 18.90 -12.09 -15.78
N VAL A 251 17.75 -12.70 -16.02
CA VAL A 251 17.60 -14.16 -16.06
C VAL A 251 17.48 -14.68 -17.49
N HIS A 252 17.29 -13.81 -18.45
CA HIS A 252 17.12 -14.13 -19.88
C HIS A 252 15.92 -15.04 -20.16
N LEU A 253 14.83 -14.86 -19.38
CA LEU A 253 13.58 -15.57 -19.58
C LEU A 253 12.84 -15.08 -20.83
N THR A 254 12.02 -15.95 -21.40
CA THR A 254 11.10 -15.52 -22.46
C THR A 254 10.11 -14.51 -21.93
N THR A 255 9.60 -13.60 -22.75
CA THR A 255 8.62 -12.58 -22.38
C THR A 255 7.39 -13.18 -21.69
N GLN A 256 6.94 -14.36 -22.15
CA GLN A 256 5.80 -15.06 -21.55
C GLN A 256 6.11 -15.59 -20.16
N THR A 257 7.27 -16.21 -19.96
CA THR A 257 7.71 -16.71 -18.65
C THR A 257 7.97 -15.54 -17.69
N ALA A 258 8.63 -14.48 -18.14
CA ALA A 258 8.89 -13.28 -17.35
C ALA A 258 7.59 -12.58 -16.92
N ALA A 259 6.55 -12.54 -17.74
CA ALA A 259 5.23 -12.02 -17.37
C ALA A 259 4.57 -12.81 -16.23
N SER A 260 4.94 -14.08 -16.02
CA SER A 260 4.47 -14.90 -14.90
C SER A 260 4.98 -14.38 -13.54
N ALA A 261 6.04 -13.57 -13.52
CA ALA A 261 6.52 -12.89 -12.31
C ALA A 261 5.43 -12.06 -11.64
N VAL A 262 4.58 -11.38 -12.43
CA VAL A 262 3.42 -10.61 -11.90
C VAL A 262 2.46 -11.52 -11.12
N THR A 263 2.22 -12.73 -11.60
CA THR A 263 1.36 -13.71 -10.91
C THR A 263 1.99 -14.19 -9.61
N VAL A 264 3.27 -14.56 -9.65
CA VAL A 264 4.01 -15.01 -8.46
C VAL A 264 4.01 -13.89 -7.39
N ILE A 265 4.29 -12.66 -7.79
CA ILE A 265 4.25 -11.50 -6.91
C ILE A 265 2.86 -11.30 -6.32
N ALA A 266 1.80 -11.34 -7.13
CA ALA A 266 0.45 -11.11 -6.67
C ALA A 266 0.01 -12.16 -5.63
N ILE A 267 0.28 -13.45 -5.91
CA ILE A 267 -0.03 -14.57 -4.99
C ILE A 267 0.80 -14.46 -3.71
N ALA A 268 2.10 -14.25 -3.82
CA ALA A 268 2.98 -14.13 -2.66
C ALA A 268 2.64 -12.91 -1.79
N ASN A 269 2.36 -11.76 -2.42
CA ASN A 269 1.95 -10.55 -1.73
C ASN A 269 0.63 -10.73 -0.98
N LEU A 270 -0.37 -11.36 -1.62
CA LEU A 270 -1.64 -11.69 -0.97
C LEU A 270 -1.43 -12.67 0.20
N SER A 271 -0.64 -13.72 0.00
CA SER A 271 -0.32 -14.69 1.05
C SER A 271 0.36 -14.01 2.24
N GLY A 272 1.31 -13.10 1.98
CA GLY A 272 1.97 -12.31 3.01
C GLY A 272 1.00 -11.46 3.82
N ARG A 273 0.05 -10.80 3.15
CA ARG A 273 -1.00 -10.00 3.80
C ARG A 273 -1.86 -10.84 4.75
N LEU A 274 -2.29 -12.01 4.29
CA LEU A 274 -3.15 -12.89 5.09
C LEU A 274 -2.37 -13.54 6.23
N VAL A 275 -1.22 -14.16 5.94
CA VAL A 275 -0.43 -14.91 6.93
C VAL A 275 0.11 -13.98 8.01
N LEU A 276 0.82 -12.89 7.62
CA LEU A 276 1.42 -11.97 8.58
C LEU A 276 0.37 -11.09 9.27
N GLY A 277 -0.74 -10.78 8.59
CA GLY A 277 -1.89 -10.11 9.19
C GLY A 277 -2.49 -10.91 10.34
N VAL A 278 -2.81 -12.19 10.12
CA VAL A 278 -3.31 -13.09 11.17
C VAL A 278 -2.26 -13.31 12.27
N LEU A 279 -0.99 -13.47 11.88
CA LEU A 279 0.10 -13.66 12.84
C LEU A 279 0.27 -12.44 13.74
N SER A 280 0.02 -11.24 13.23
CA SER A 280 0.11 -9.98 13.99
C SER A 280 -0.94 -9.83 15.09
N ASP A 281 -2.02 -10.60 15.04
CA ASP A 281 -3.02 -10.65 16.11
C ASP A 281 -2.64 -11.67 17.21
N ARG A 282 -1.68 -12.58 16.94
CA ARG A 282 -1.21 -13.63 17.89
C ARG A 282 0.16 -13.35 18.47
N MET A 283 0.97 -12.50 17.84
CA MET A 283 2.33 -12.17 18.26
C MET A 283 2.51 -10.66 18.36
N MET A 284 3.59 -10.22 19.02
CA MET A 284 3.97 -8.81 19.01
C MET A 284 4.23 -8.36 17.57
N ARG A 285 3.52 -7.33 17.10
CA ARG A 285 3.55 -6.85 15.73
C ARG A 285 4.96 -6.50 15.24
N ILE A 286 5.79 -5.96 16.11
CA ILE A 286 7.18 -5.66 15.76
C ILE A 286 7.98 -6.93 15.42
N ARG A 287 7.74 -8.06 16.10
CA ARG A 287 8.38 -9.34 15.77
C ARG A 287 7.89 -9.88 14.42
N VAL A 288 6.62 -9.66 14.08
CA VAL A 288 6.09 -10.05 12.76
C VAL A 288 6.78 -9.23 11.65
N ILE A 289 7.03 -7.94 11.89
CA ILE A 289 7.82 -7.11 10.96
C ILE A 289 9.27 -7.63 10.85
N SER A 290 9.90 -8.01 11.97
CA SER A 290 11.25 -8.61 11.92
C SER A 290 11.28 -9.89 11.07
N LEU A 291 10.27 -10.77 11.21
CA LEU A 291 10.13 -11.98 10.37
C LEU A 291 9.97 -11.62 8.88
N ALA A 292 9.12 -10.64 8.57
CA ALA A 292 8.95 -10.15 7.21
C ALA A 292 10.28 -9.66 6.62
N GLN A 293 11.06 -8.90 7.37
CA GLN A 293 12.36 -8.38 6.93
C GLN A 293 13.38 -9.51 6.71
N ILE A 294 13.40 -10.55 7.55
CA ILE A 294 14.24 -11.73 7.35
C ILE A 294 13.88 -12.44 6.04
N VAL A 295 12.59 -12.63 5.76
CA VAL A 295 12.15 -13.24 4.50
C VAL A 295 12.56 -12.39 3.29
N SER A 296 12.43 -11.07 3.38
CA SER A 296 12.90 -10.15 2.33
C SER A 296 14.41 -10.21 2.11
N LEU A 297 15.19 -10.29 3.21
CA LEU A 297 16.65 -10.45 3.15
C LEU A 297 17.06 -11.76 2.46
N ILE A 298 16.36 -12.85 2.75
CA ILE A 298 16.59 -14.13 2.04
C ILE A 298 16.36 -13.95 0.55
N GLY A 299 15.23 -13.36 0.14
CA GLY A 299 14.93 -13.09 -1.26
C GLY A 299 16.00 -12.23 -1.95
N MET A 300 16.41 -11.12 -1.32
CA MET A 300 17.46 -10.25 -1.86
C MET A 300 18.83 -10.92 -1.91
N SER A 301 19.17 -11.75 -0.92
CA SER A 301 20.42 -12.51 -0.91
C SER A 301 20.46 -13.52 -2.06
N VAL A 302 19.36 -14.18 -2.35
CA VAL A 302 19.26 -15.09 -3.49
C VAL A 302 19.42 -14.32 -4.81
N LEU A 303 18.78 -13.14 -4.96
CA LEU A 303 18.93 -12.29 -6.15
C LEU A 303 20.38 -11.82 -6.38
N LEU A 304 21.16 -11.61 -5.31
CA LEU A 304 22.52 -11.05 -5.41
C LEU A 304 23.62 -12.09 -5.51
N PHE A 305 23.50 -13.21 -4.79
CA PHE A 305 24.63 -14.13 -4.54
C PHE A 305 24.46 -15.49 -5.17
N THR A 306 23.32 -15.82 -5.76
CA THR A 306 23.13 -17.13 -6.39
C THR A 306 23.16 -17.02 -7.92
N ARG A 307 23.48 -18.15 -8.57
CA ARG A 307 23.29 -18.25 -10.02
C ARG A 307 21.79 -18.25 -10.31
N MET A 308 21.36 -17.25 -11.08
CA MET A 308 19.96 -17.09 -11.43
C MET A 308 19.49 -18.16 -12.41
N ASN A 309 18.46 -18.87 -12.03
CA ASN A 309 17.61 -19.68 -12.90
C ASN A 309 16.13 -19.30 -12.63
N GLU A 310 15.24 -19.84 -13.42
CA GLU A 310 13.80 -19.55 -13.32
C GLU A 310 13.26 -19.77 -11.89
N SER A 311 13.60 -20.91 -11.27
CA SER A 311 13.12 -21.27 -9.93
C SER A 311 13.64 -20.34 -8.85
N THR A 312 14.94 -20.02 -8.84
CA THR A 312 15.55 -19.09 -7.87
C THR A 312 15.02 -17.67 -8.04
N PHE A 313 14.78 -17.25 -9.27
CA PHE A 313 14.17 -15.97 -9.59
C PHE A 313 12.76 -15.85 -8.99
N PHE A 314 11.86 -16.79 -9.31
CA PHE A 314 10.49 -16.74 -8.78
C PHE A 314 10.44 -16.89 -7.26
N LEU A 315 11.29 -17.72 -6.66
CA LEU A 315 11.39 -17.83 -5.21
C LEU A 315 11.81 -16.51 -4.56
N SER A 316 12.79 -15.84 -5.12
CA SER A 316 13.26 -14.54 -4.64
C SER A 316 12.17 -13.47 -4.70
N LEU A 317 11.49 -13.38 -5.85
CA LEU A 317 10.35 -12.47 -6.01
C LEU A 317 9.23 -12.77 -5.01
N ALA A 318 8.93 -14.06 -4.80
CA ALA A 318 7.92 -14.48 -3.84
C ALA A 318 8.28 -14.05 -2.40
N CYS A 319 9.53 -14.22 -1.98
CA CYS A 319 10.00 -13.80 -0.66
C CYS A 319 9.84 -12.29 -0.46
N VAL A 320 10.27 -11.48 -1.43
CA VAL A 320 10.18 -10.02 -1.36
C VAL A 320 8.73 -9.56 -1.36
N ALA A 321 7.90 -10.11 -2.24
CA ALA A 321 6.49 -9.74 -2.37
C ALA A 321 5.68 -10.17 -1.14
N PHE A 322 5.94 -11.35 -0.58
CA PHE A 322 5.34 -11.83 0.67
C PHE A 322 5.65 -10.89 1.84
N SER A 323 6.92 -10.56 2.00
CA SER A 323 7.39 -9.64 3.05
C SER A 323 6.73 -8.27 2.93
N PHE A 324 6.72 -7.69 1.74
CA PHE A 324 6.12 -6.41 1.46
C PHE A 324 4.61 -6.39 1.76
N GLY A 325 3.86 -7.38 1.24
CA GLY A 325 2.43 -7.50 1.47
C GLY A 325 2.07 -7.58 2.94
N GLY A 326 2.80 -8.40 3.69
CA GLY A 326 2.63 -8.56 5.13
C GLY A 326 2.97 -7.29 5.90
N THR A 327 4.07 -6.63 5.56
CA THR A 327 4.49 -5.38 6.20
C THR A 327 3.44 -4.29 6.04
N ILE A 328 2.94 -4.05 4.82
CA ILE A 328 1.88 -3.05 4.57
C ILE A 328 0.62 -3.34 5.40
N THR A 329 0.27 -4.60 5.59
CA THR A 329 -0.92 -5.01 6.34
C THR A 329 -0.76 -4.83 7.84
N VAL A 330 0.42 -5.12 8.39
CA VAL A 330 0.69 -5.06 9.83
C VAL A 330 0.98 -3.63 10.30
N PHE A 331 1.54 -2.79 9.45
CA PHE A 331 2.04 -1.46 9.83
C PHE A 331 0.98 -0.52 10.43
N PRO A 332 -0.26 -0.40 9.90
CA PRO A 332 -1.29 0.44 10.53
C PRO A 332 -1.55 0.05 11.99
N SER A 333 -1.65 -1.25 12.24
CA SER A 333 -1.87 -1.77 13.59
C SER A 333 -0.65 -1.55 14.49
N LEU A 334 0.57 -1.69 13.96
CA LEU A 334 1.81 -1.40 14.67
C LEU A 334 1.90 0.08 15.07
N VAL A 335 1.58 0.99 14.14
CA VAL A 335 1.55 2.44 14.42
C VAL A 335 0.51 2.76 15.50
N SER A 336 -0.64 2.08 15.49
CA SER A 336 -1.65 2.26 16.55
C SER A 336 -1.17 1.78 17.92
N ASP A 337 -0.31 0.75 17.98
CA ASP A 337 0.27 0.26 19.24
C ASP A 337 1.27 1.27 19.83
N PHE A 338 2.02 1.97 18.97
CA PHE A 338 3.03 2.95 19.39
C PHE A 338 2.41 4.30 19.74
N PHE A 339 1.47 4.80 18.92
CA PHE A 339 1.01 6.20 18.97
C PHE A 339 -0.49 6.36 19.23
N GLY A 340 -1.21 5.26 19.42
CA GLY A 340 -2.65 5.28 19.70
C GLY A 340 -3.53 5.26 18.44
N LEU A 341 -4.83 5.01 18.67
CA LEU A 341 -5.80 4.76 17.61
C LEU A 341 -6.47 6.04 17.09
N ASN A 342 -6.73 7.02 18.00
CA ASN A 342 -7.51 8.22 17.64
C ASN A 342 -6.82 9.05 16.55
N ASN A 343 -5.49 9.17 16.63
CA ASN A 343 -4.68 9.90 15.68
C ASN A 343 -4.04 9.00 14.59
N LEU A 344 -4.47 7.75 14.47
CA LEU A 344 -3.87 6.76 13.56
C LEU A 344 -3.78 7.29 12.13
N THR A 345 -4.87 7.84 11.58
CA THR A 345 -4.90 8.32 10.19
C THR A 345 -3.85 9.41 9.94
N LYS A 346 -3.63 10.31 10.90
CA LYS A 346 -2.62 11.40 10.78
C LYS A 346 -1.20 10.85 10.94
N ASN A 347 -0.97 10.02 11.96
CA ASN A 347 0.34 9.44 12.26
C ASN A 347 0.78 8.46 11.15
N TYR A 348 -0.11 7.58 10.72
CA TYR A 348 0.18 6.63 9.66
C TYR A 348 0.21 7.30 8.27
N GLY A 349 -0.64 8.31 8.04
CA GLY A 349 -0.65 9.04 6.78
C GLY A 349 0.70 9.71 6.46
N LEU A 350 1.36 10.32 7.44
CA LEU A 350 2.70 10.87 7.24
C LEU A 350 3.76 9.78 7.05
N LEU A 351 3.70 8.68 7.84
CA LEU A 351 4.56 7.51 7.63
C LEU A 351 4.40 6.91 6.23
N TYR A 352 3.18 6.96 5.70
CA TYR A 352 2.85 6.44 4.38
C TYR A 352 3.53 7.19 3.23
N LEU A 353 4.08 8.40 3.45
CA LEU A 353 4.98 9.04 2.50
C LEU A 353 6.22 8.17 2.19
N GLY A 354 6.66 7.37 3.15
CA GLY A 354 7.72 6.36 2.96
C GLY A 354 7.40 5.34 1.86
N PHE A 355 6.12 5.09 1.58
CA PHE A 355 5.68 4.24 0.47
C PHE A 355 6.10 4.86 -0.88
N GLY A 356 5.72 6.10 -1.13
CA GLY A 356 6.04 6.78 -2.38
C GLY A 356 7.52 7.11 -2.53
N ILE A 357 8.13 7.61 -1.45
CA ILE A 357 9.58 7.92 -1.41
C ILE A 357 10.39 6.64 -1.68
N GLY A 358 10.04 5.52 -1.03
CA GLY A 358 10.73 4.24 -1.24
C GLY A 358 10.62 3.75 -2.69
N SER A 359 9.45 3.88 -3.31
CA SER A 359 9.24 3.52 -4.71
C SER A 359 10.08 4.35 -5.67
N VAL A 360 10.09 5.68 -5.49
CA VAL A 360 10.88 6.60 -6.32
C VAL A 360 12.38 6.37 -6.12
N LEU A 361 12.83 6.21 -4.88
CA LEU A 361 14.25 5.95 -4.58
C LEU A 361 14.75 4.67 -5.24
N GLY A 362 13.96 3.59 -5.22
CA GLY A 362 14.32 2.33 -5.90
C GLY A 362 14.54 2.54 -7.40
N SER A 363 13.59 3.18 -8.06
CA SER A 363 13.67 3.46 -9.50
C SER A 363 14.78 4.46 -9.84
N LEU A 364 14.98 5.48 -9.01
CA LEU A 364 16.02 6.49 -9.20
C LEU A 364 17.43 5.90 -9.07
N VAL A 365 17.67 5.07 -8.05
CA VAL A 365 18.96 4.38 -7.87
C VAL A 365 19.27 3.49 -9.07
N ALA A 366 18.28 2.73 -9.55
CA ALA A 366 18.46 1.89 -10.73
C ALA A 366 18.81 2.70 -11.99
N SER A 367 18.19 3.87 -12.18
CA SER A 367 18.44 4.72 -13.36
C SER A 367 19.79 5.46 -13.30
N LEU A 368 20.23 5.89 -12.09
CA LEU A 368 21.46 6.67 -11.92
C LEU A 368 22.72 5.80 -11.86
N PHE A 369 22.63 4.63 -11.22
CA PHE A 369 23.81 3.79 -10.94
C PHE A 369 23.89 2.52 -11.82
N GLY A 370 23.04 2.40 -12.82
CA GLY A 370 23.23 1.43 -13.90
C GLY A 370 22.79 0.01 -13.58
N GLY A 371 21.63 -0.18 -12.92
CA GLY A 371 20.97 -1.45 -13.01
C GLY A 371 20.53 -2.11 -11.70
N PHE A 372 20.09 -3.34 -11.85
CA PHE A 372 19.43 -4.11 -10.79
C PHE A 372 20.36 -4.43 -9.60
N THR A 373 21.62 -4.80 -9.87
CA THR A 373 22.58 -5.28 -8.85
C THR A 373 22.88 -4.21 -7.81
N VAL A 374 23.14 -2.97 -8.25
CA VAL A 374 23.42 -1.85 -7.31
C VAL A 374 22.20 -1.54 -6.46
N THR A 375 21.03 -1.52 -7.07
CA THR A 375 19.76 -1.27 -6.37
C THR A 375 19.47 -2.36 -5.34
N PHE A 376 19.65 -3.65 -5.69
CA PHE A 376 19.48 -4.76 -4.74
C PHE A 376 20.48 -4.70 -3.59
N SER A 377 21.72 -4.34 -3.85
CA SER A 377 22.75 -4.18 -2.81
C SER A 377 22.40 -3.09 -1.80
N LEU A 378 21.89 -1.94 -2.29
CA LEU A 378 21.40 -0.87 -1.44
C LEU A 378 20.19 -1.30 -0.62
N ILE A 379 19.19 -1.93 -1.25
CA ILE A 379 18.00 -2.44 -0.57
C ILE A 379 18.40 -3.45 0.52
N MET A 380 19.31 -4.36 0.23
CA MET A 380 19.78 -5.33 1.20
C MET A 380 20.45 -4.66 2.41
N THR A 381 21.31 -3.65 2.18
CA THR A 381 21.93 -2.86 3.26
C THR A 381 20.87 -2.18 4.13
N LEU A 382 19.88 -1.56 3.52
CA LEU A 382 18.77 -0.92 4.25
C LEU A 382 17.91 -1.95 5.02
N LEU A 383 17.69 -3.14 4.48
CA LEU A 383 16.97 -4.22 5.16
C LEU A 383 17.72 -4.71 6.40
N VAL A 384 19.06 -4.82 6.35
CA VAL A 384 19.86 -5.18 7.52
C VAL A 384 19.74 -4.13 8.61
N ILE A 385 19.86 -2.83 8.26
CA ILE A 385 19.65 -1.73 9.20
C ILE A 385 18.23 -1.76 9.78
N SER A 386 17.23 -1.94 8.93
CA SER A 386 15.83 -2.01 9.31
C SER A 386 15.54 -3.18 10.26
N LEU A 387 16.12 -4.34 10.00
CA LEU A 387 16.02 -5.51 10.89
C LEU A 387 16.64 -5.21 12.27
N PHE A 388 17.83 -4.60 12.30
CA PHE A 388 18.45 -4.19 13.55
C PHE A 388 17.57 -3.22 14.34
N LEU A 389 16.96 -2.23 13.67
CA LEU A 389 16.01 -1.30 14.29
C LEU A 389 14.78 -2.03 14.85
N SER A 390 14.23 -3.00 14.11
CA SER A 390 13.05 -3.75 14.56
C SER A 390 13.31 -4.62 15.80
N LEU A 391 14.56 -5.08 15.98
CA LEU A 391 14.96 -5.85 17.17
C LEU A 391 15.27 -4.96 18.39
N THR A 392 15.62 -3.71 18.18
CA THR A 392 16.04 -2.78 19.24
C THR A 392 14.96 -1.79 19.68
N ILE A 393 13.97 -1.53 18.83
CA ILE A 393 12.90 -0.57 19.11
C ILE A 393 12.06 -0.98 20.33
N ARG A 394 11.80 -0.02 21.20
CA ARG A 394 10.93 -0.20 22.38
C ARG A 394 9.72 0.72 22.29
N LEU A 395 8.60 0.27 22.84
CA LEU A 395 7.42 1.11 22.96
C LEU A 395 7.75 2.40 23.74
N PRO A 396 7.19 3.55 23.35
CA PRO A 396 7.39 4.80 24.07
C PRO A 396 7.03 4.63 25.55
N GLN A 397 7.92 5.05 26.46
CA GLN A 397 7.64 5.05 27.89
C GLN A 397 6.63 6.14 28.21
N ARG A 398 5.63 5.81 29.05
CA ARG A 398 4.65 6.77 29.56
C ARG A 398 5.35 7.81 30.42
N THR A 399 5.29 9.06 30.06
CA THR A 399 5.31 10.15 31.05
C THR A 399 3.90 10.23 31.62
N VAL A 400 3.67 9.56 32.75
CA VAL A 400 2.47 9.79 33.56
C VAL A 400 2.62 11.22 34.05
N ALA A 401 1.78 12.14 33.53
CA ALA A 401 1.64 13.45 34.18
C ALA A 401 1.27 13.21 35.63
N PRO A 402 1.95 13.83 36.62
CA PRO A 402 1.58 13.68 38.01
C PRO A 402 0.11 14.08 38.15
N ALA A 403 -0.67 13.25 38.85
CA ALA A 403 -2.06 13.55 39.18
C ALA A 403 -2.11 14.94 39.82
N PRO A 404 -3.06 15.81 39.41
CA PRO A 404 -3.22 17.07 40.11
C PRO A 404 -3.45 16.78 41.61
N VAL A 405 -2.57 17.32 42.42
CA VAL A 405 -2.70 17.25 43.89
C VAL A 405 -3.99 17.99 44.22
N LEU A 406 -5.05 17.25 44.56
CA LEU A 406 -6.27 17.82 45.14
C LEU A 406 -5.84 18.49 46.43
N GLN A 407 -5.64 19.80 46.40
CA GLN A 407 -5.58 20.61 47.60
C GLN A 407 -6.94 20.46 48.32
N ARG A 408 -6.94 19.69 49.39
CA ARG A 408 -8.06 19.70 50.35
C ARG A 408 -8.01 21.08 51.03
N HIS A 409 -8.98 21.92 50.75
CA HIS A 409 -9.37 23.04 51.60
C HIS A 409 -10.50 22.61 52.56
#